data_7e6a4d0bddcabd22f5c95884f3e2b233
#
_entry.id   7e6a4d0bddcabd22f5c95884f3e2b233
#
_cell.length_a   1.000
_cell.length_b   1.000
_cell.length_c   1.000
_cell.angle_alpha   90.00
_cell.angle_beta   90.00
_cell.angle_gamma   90.00
#
_symmetry.space_group_name_H-M   'P 1'
#
loop_
_entity.id
_entity.type
_entity.pdbx_description
1 polymer ?
#
loop_
_entity_poly.entity_id
_entity_poly.type
_entity_poly.pdbx_seq_one_letter_code
_entity_poly.pdbx_strand_id
1 'polypeptide(L)'
;MAKRKFKPFPKDNTTVNLVSSYMGQIARVPLLSADQERVLAEELVSNELAFWQLVLQVPRGLRTTAEVFGELGEGEEESPGPLGLALHAAALNIDDMPKHKELEELAWHCRADDPDRIFFSDVMMRLSVRLQGRGSREVFQKNLGVRQMRKISNQFDLTLDRRNKFVRSNLRLVVSVARDFKHHNLGLLDLVQDGNLGLMRAVHRFDPRMGFRFSTYAHWWIRQAIERSILNRGSTIRVPVHVHDTRRAVRKATHELKRRLGREPSYEEIAEHAAITVAKVDQVLNDIPQDPFSLDAKLSRVDGDASLMDVIADDDAMLPDDQAILSLDGRRALKLLAGLTEMEQDIVKRRFGLGGVAVETLESIGQSYDLSRERIRQIQARTIKRLQALVQVGA
;
A
#
# COMPACT_ATOMS: atom_id res chain seq x y z
N MET A 1 -7.07 36.50 14.31
CA MET A 1 -6.73 35.06 14.18
C MET A 1 -5.29 34.91 13.73
N ALA A 2 -4.40 34.52 14.63
CA ALA A 2 -2.97 34.47 14.40
C ALA A 2 -2.66 33.26 13.48
N LYS A 3 -2.00 33.53 12.35
CA LYS A 3 -1.42 32.50 11.50
C LYS A 3 -0.40 31.71 12.34
N ARG A 4 -0.76 30.49 12.77
CA ARG A 4 0.20 29.56 13.38
C ARG A 4 1.28 29.27 12.35
N LYS A 5 2.46 29.86 12.55
CA LYS A 5 3.68 29.50 11.83
C LYS A 5 4.06 28.09 12.28
N PHE A 6 3.81 27.11 11.44
CA PHE A 6 4.38 25.77 11.58
C PHE A 6 5.91 25.90 11.58
N LYS A 7 6.58 25.47 12.65
CA LYS A 7 8.02 25.31 12.66
C LYS A 7 8.35 24.15 11.71
N PRO A 8 9.26 24.34 10.75
CA PRO A 8 9.72 23.23 9.93
C PRO A 8 10.39 22.18 10.83
N PHE A 9 10.16 20.89 10.51
CA PHE A 9 10.90 19.78 11.11
C PHE A 9 12.41 20.06 11.11
N PRO A 10 13.17 19.54 12.11
CA PRO A 10 14.61 19.67 12.12
C PRO A 10 15.16 19.16 10.79
N LYS A 11 15.93 19.99 10.11
CA LYS A 11 16.62 19.62 8.88
C LYS A 11 17.74 18.66 9.27
N ASP A 12 17.44 17.37 9.25
CA ASP A 12 18.49 16.36 9.29
C ASP A 12 19.42 16.61 8.10
N ASN A 13 20.69 16.81 8.37
CA ASN A 13 21.72 17.03 7.34
C ASN A 13 21.77 15.91 6.30
N THR A 14 21.31 14.70 6.66
CA THR A 14 21.16 13.54 5.77
C THR A 14 20.09 13.74 4.69
N THR A 15 18.93 14.28 5.02
CA THR A 15 17.84 14.54 4.05
C THR A 15 18.21 15.64 3.06
N VAL A 16 18.93 16.67 3.51
CA VAL A 16 19.43 17.75 2.65
C VAL A 16 20.43 17.21 1.62
N ASN A 17 21.32 16.29 2.02
CA ASN A 17 22.28 15.64 1.14
C ASN A 17 21.59 14.75 0.08
N LEU A 18 20.54 14.01 0.45
CA LEU A 18 19.78 13.15 -0.47
C LEU A 18 19.04 13.97 -1.54
N VAL A 19 18.37 15.06 -1.12
CA VAL A 19 17.67 15.96 -2.06
C VAL A 19 18.67 16.60 -3.02
N SER A 20 19.80 17.11 -2.53
CA SER A 20 20.83 17.74 -3.38
C SER A 20 21.48 16.74 -4.34
N SER A 21 21.73 15.51 -3.90
CA SER A 21 22.25 14.41 -4.73
C SER A 21 21.27 14.07 -5.86
N TYR A 22 19.98 13.87 -5.52
CA TYR A 22 18.95 13.59 -6.51
C TYR A 22 18.82 14.73 -7.53
N MET A 23 18.79 16.00 -7.07
CA MET A 23 18.75 17.17 -7.94
C MET A 23 19.98 17.24 -8.85
N GLY A 24 21.16 16.90 -8.35
CA GLY A 24 22.38 16.83 -9.14
C GLY A 24 22.33 15.77 -10.24
N GLN A 25 21.71 14.62 -9.97
CA GLN A 25 21.54 13.55 -10.95
C GLN A 25 20.58 13.94 -12.08
N ILE A 26 19.40 14.48 -11.74
CA ILE A 26 18.41 14.88 -12.75
C ILE A 26 18.84 16.11 -13.56
N ALA A 27 19.66 16.98 -12.98
CA ALA A 27 20.19 18.15 -13.68
C ALA A 27 21.13 17.78 -14.85
N ARG A 28 21.76 16.60 -14.80
CA ARG A 28 22.65 16.12 -15.87
C ARG A 28 21.90 15.70 -17.14
N VAL A 29 20.60 15.41 -17.02
CA VAL A 29 19.77 15.02 -18.15
C VAL A 29 19.32 16.28 -18.89
N PRO A 30 19.60 16.43 -20.19
CA PRO A 30 19.21 17.59 -20.95
C PRO A 30 17.69 17.68 -21.06
N LEU A 31 17.17 18.91 -21.03
CA LEU A 31 15.75 19.18 -21.30
C LEU A 31 15.50 18.99 -22.80
N LEU A 32 14.35 18.40 -23.11
CA LEU A 32 13.89 18.26 -24.49
C LEU A 32 13.23 19.56 -24.96
N SER A 33 13.47 19.95 -26.21
CA SER A 33 12.66 20.95 -26.91
C SER A 33 11.27 20.36 -27.23
N ALA A 34 10.30 21.20 -27.56
CA ALA A 34 8.95 20.72 -27.92
C ALA A 34 8.98 19.74 -29.10
N ASP A 35 9.83 19.99 -30.10
CA ASP A 35 9.97 19.11 -31.25
C ASP A 35 10.66 17.79 -30.88
N GLN A 36 11.71 17.83 -30.06
CA GLN A 36 12.38 16.63 -29.57
C GLN A 36 11.45 15.77 -28.69
N GLU A 37 10.62 16.42 -27.88
CA GLU A 37 9.59 15.77 -27.07
C GLU A 37 8.58 15.02 -27.94
N ARG A 38 8.09 15.68 -29.02
CA ARG A 38 7.15 15.07 -29.95
C ARG A 38 7.77 13.90 -30.70
N VAL A 39 8.96 14.09 -31.29
CA VAL A 39 9.67 13.04 -32.01
C VAL A 39 9.92 11.82 -31.12
N LEU A 40 10.38 12.01 -29.89
CA LEU A 40 10.64 10.91 -28.97
C LEU A 40 9.35 10.18 -28.54
N ALA A 41 8.24 10.91 -28.42
CA ALA A 41 6.93 10.30 -28.15
C ALA A 41 6.41 9.51 -29.35
N GLU A 42 6.54 10.03 -30.57
CA GLU A 42 6.20 9.33 -31.81
C GLU A 42 7.05 8.06 -32.00
N GLU A 43 8.37 8.14 -31.74
CA GLU A 43 9.25 6.98 -31.74
C GLU A 43 8.80 5.92 -30.71
N LEU A 44 8.40 6.33 -29.51
CA LEU A 44 7.92 5.41 -28.48
C LEU A 44 6.67 4.67 -28.93
N VAL A 45 5.68 5.38 -29.46
CA VAL A 45 4.45 4.78 -29.99
C VAL A 45 4.77 3.82 -31.14
N SER A 46 5.62 4.22 -32.08
CA SER A 46 6.03 3.38 -33.20
C SER A 46 6.74 2.10 -32.75
N ASN A 47 7.61 2.20 -31.74
CA ASN A 47 8.29 1.03 -31.19
C ASN A 47 7.35 0.07 -30.44
N GLU A 48 6.36 0.60 -29.71
CA GLU A 48 5.32 -0.22 -29.07
C GLU A 48 4.49 -0.97 -30.10
N LEU A 49 4.05 -0.29 -31.15
CA LEU A 49 3.30 -0.92 -32.25
C LEU A 49 4.13 -1.98 -32.97
N ALA A 50 5.39 -1.69 -33.26
CA ALA A 50 6.31 -2.66 -33.88
C ALA A 50 6.52 -3.92 -32.99
N PHE A 51 6.58 -3.75 -31.66
CA PHE A 51 6.62 -4.88 -30.75
C PHE A 51 5.34 -5.74 -30.87
N TRP A 52 4.18 -5.14 -30.78
CA TRP A 52 2.91 -5.87 -30.91
C TRP A 52 2.78 -6.55 -32.26
N GLN A 53 3.13 -5.89 -33.36
CA GLN A 53 3.14 -6.49 -34.69
C GLN A 53 4.06 -7.71 -34.76
N LEU A 54 5.28 -7.62 -34.20
CA LEU A 54 6.22 -8.77 -34.16
C LEU A 54 5.70 -9.93 -33.33
N VAL A 55 5.02 -9.65 -32.21
CA VAL A 55 4.41 -10.69 -31.37
C VAL A 55 3.22 -11.35 -32.07
N LEU A 56 2.33 -10.56 -32.64
CA LEU A 56 1.11 -11.03 -33.29
C LEU A 56 1.36 -11.77 -34.63
N GLN A 57 2.49 -11.50 -35.30
CA GLN A 57 2.93 -12.23 -36.50
C GLN A 57 3.32 -13.70 -36.22
N VAL A 58 3.42 -14.07 -34.96
CA VAL A 58 3.84 -15.41 -34.54
C VAL A 58 2.66 -16.11 -33.91
N PRO A 59 2.26 -17.33 -34.36
CA PRO A 59 1.08 -18.05 -33.83
C PRO A 59 1.10 -18.21 -32.31
N ARG A 60 2.26 -18.46 -31.73
CA ARG A 60 2.42 -18.52 -30.26
C ARG A 60 2.32 -17.18 -29.57
N GLY A 61 2.83 -16.12 -30.19
CA GLY A 61 2.69 -14.77 -29.71
C GLY A 61 1.21 -14.36 -29.65
N LEU A 62 0.50 -14.63 -30.73
CA LEU A 62 -0.95 -14.36 -30.82
C LEU A 62 -1.72 -15.11 -29.72
N ARG A 63 -1.44 -16.41 -29.50
CA ARG A 63 -2.06 -17.18 -28.41
C ARG A 63 -1.71 -16.62 -27.03
N THR A 64 -0.43 -16.31 -26.79
CA THR A 64 -0.02 -15.75 -25.49
C THR A 64 -0.69 -14.41 -25.24
N THR A 65 -0.83 -13.58 -26.28
CA THR A 65 -1.53 -12.29 -26.18
C THR A 65 -3.01 -12.53 -25.87
N ALA A 66 -3.66 -13.48 -26.56
CA ALA A 66 -5.07 -13.82 -26.31
C ALA A 66 -5.29 -14.36 -24.88
N GLU A 67 -4.40 -15.19 -24.38
CA GLU A 67 -4.43 -15.69 -22.99
C GLU A 67 -4.32 -14.54 -21.98
N VAL A 68 -3.35 -13.63 -22.17
CA VAL A 68 -3.13 -12.49 -21.24
C VAL A 68 -4.33 -11.53 -21.22
N PHE A 69 -4.89 -11.21 -22.39
CA PHE A 69 -6.06 -10.34 -22.45
C PHE A 69 -7.37 -11.06 -22.07
N GLY A 70 -7.43 -12.41 -22.18
CA GLY A 70 -8.59 -13.21 -21.76
C GLY A 70 -8.65 -13.43 -20.25
N GLU A 71 -7.54 -13.74 -19.60
CA GLU A 71 -7.49 -13.98 -18.15
C GLU A 71 -7.94 -12.78 -17.30
N LEU A 72 -7.89 -11.59 -17.82
CA LEU A 72 -8.28 -10.34 -17.12
C LEU A 72 -9.75 -9.98 -17.34
N GLY A 73 -10.44 -10.63 -18.31
CA GLY A 73 -11.89 -10.52 -18.46
C GLY A 73 -12.70 -11.43 -17.53
N GLU A 74 -12.04 -12.38 -16.83
CA GLU A 74 -12.71 -13.31 -15.90
C GLU A 74 -12.87 -12.76 -14.47
N GLY A 75 -12.36 -11.54 -14.17
CA GLY A 75 -12.29 -11.00 -12.81
C GLY A 75 -13.53 -10.28 -12.29
N GLU A 76 -14.45 -9.80 -13.11
CA GLU A 76 -15.75 -9.21 -12.74
C GLU A 76 -16.67 -9.28 -13.97
N GLU A 77 -17.77 -10.03 -13.93
CA GLU A 77 -18.99 -10.11 -14.78
C GLU A 77 -19.00 -9.45 -16.20
N GLU A 78 -17.88 -9.02 -16.75
CA GLU A 78 -17.78 -8.46 -18.10
C GLU A 78 -17.19 -9.52 -19.06
N SER A 79 -17.99 -9.86 -20.05
CA SER A 79 -17.58 -10.63 -21.23
C SER A 79 -16.25 -10.09 -21.78
N PRO A 80 -15.33 -10.96 -22.30
CA PRO A 80 -14.10 -10.48 -22.91
C PRO A 80 -14.42 -9.39 -23.93
N GLY A 81 -13.77 -8.23 -23.79
CA GLY A 81 -14.02 -7.08 -24.66
C GLY A 81 -13.82 -7.43 -26.16
N PRO A 82 -14.27 -6.57 -27.09
CA PRO A 82 -14.19 -6.85 -28.53
C PRO A 82 -12.81 -7.29 -29.00
N LEU A 83 -11.75 -6.78 -28.37
CA LEU A 83 -10.37 -7.18 -28.66
C LEU A 83 -10.07 -8.60 -28.19
N GLY A 84 -10.49 -8.97 -26.98
CA GLY A 84 -10.29 -10.33 -26.45
C GLY A 84 -10.95 -11.38 -27.33
N LEU A 85 -12.17 -11.10 -27.83
CA LEU A 85 -12.88 -11.94 -28.78
C LEU A 85 -12.16 -12.01 -30.13
N ALA A 86 -11.67 -10.90 -30.67
CA ALA A 86 -10.94 -10.87 -31.94
C ALA A 86 -9.60 -11.62 -31.85
N LEU A 87 -8.84 -11.44 -30.76
CA LEU A 87 -7.60 -12.15 -30.50
C LEU A 87 -7.84 -13.65 -30.31
N HIS A 88 -8.90 -14.03 -29.60
CA HIS A 88 -9.26 -15.43 -29.39
C HIS A 88 -9.67 -16.10 -30.70
N ALA A 89 -10.50 -15.43 -31.52
CA ALA A 89 -10.89 -15.92 -32.83
C ALA A 89 -9.69 -16.09 -33.77
N ALA A 90 -8.77 -15.11 -33.79
CA ALA A 90 -7.54 -15.18 -34.56
C ALA A 90 -6.58 -16.28 -34.04
N ALA A 91 -6.56 -16.54 -32.73
CA ALA A 91 -5.74 -17.61 -32.13
C ALA A 91 -6.27 -19.02 -32.40
N LEU A 92 -7.57 -19.18 -32.65
CA LEU A 92 -8.20 -20.45 -33.02
C LEU A 92 -7.96 -20.83 -34.48
N ASN A 93 -7.85 -19.85 -35.39
CA ASN A 93 -7.65 -20.05 -36.82
C ASN A 93 -6.16 -19.96 -37.21
N ILE A 94 -5.36 -20.94 -36.75
CA ILE A 94 -3.88 -20.92 -36.94
C ILE A 94 -3.47 -21.01 -38.40
N ASP A 95 -4.31 -21.59 -39.27
CA ASP A 95 -4.02 -21.74 -40.70
C ASP A 95 -4.28 -20.46 -41.50
N ASP A 96 -5.03 -19.48 -40.91
CA ASP A 96 -5.34 -18.21 -41.57
C ASP A 96 -4.82 -17.04 -40.70
N MET A 97 -3.50 -16.82 -40.75
CA MET A 97 -2.87 -15.72 -40.02
C MET A 97 -3.41 -14.36 -40.50
N PRO A 98 -3.68 -13.42 -39.58
CA PRO A 98 -4.19 -12.09 -39.92
C PRO A 98 -3.31 -11.39 -40.96
N LYS A 99 -3.96 -10.73 -41.92
CA LYS A 99 -3.26 -9.94 -42.95
C LYS A 99 -2.58 -8.71 -42.34
N HIS A 100 -1.63 -8.13 -43.04
CA HIS A 100 -0.84 -7.01 -42.54
C HIS A 100 -1.65 -5.83 -41.97
N LYS A 101 -2.76 -5.46 -42.63
CA LYS A 101 -3.67 -4.41 -42.13
C LYS A 101 -4.39 -4.80 -40.82
N GLU A 102 -4.85 -6.03 -40.73
CA GLU A 102 -5.50 -6.57 -39.52
C GLU A 102 -4.52 -6.64 -38.35
N LEU A 103 -3.24 -6.95 -38.61
CA LEU A 103 -2.19 -6.94 -37.61
C LEU A 103 -1.88 -5.53 -37.09
N GLU A 104 -1.93 -4.52 -37.97
CA GLU A 104 -1.77 -3.11 -37.54
C GLU A 104 -2.94 -2.66 -36.66
N GLU A 105 -4.16 -2.99 -37.02
CA GLU A 105 -5.35 -2.66 -36.22
C GLU A 105 -5.32 -3.39 -34.86
N LEU A 106 -5.01 -4.68 -34.85
CA LEU A 106 -4.85 -5.44 -33.59
C LEU A 106 -3.74 -4.88 -32.69
N ALA A 107 -2.59 -4.49 -33.27
CA ALA A 107 -1.51 -3.86 -32.52
C ALA A 107 -1.93 -2.55 -31.86
N TRP A 108 -2.74 -1.74 -32.58
CA TRP A 108 -3.33 -0.51 -32.03
C TRP A 108 -4.30 -0.81 -30.88
N HIS A 109 -5.14 -1.82 -31.04
CA HIS A 109 -6.06 -2.25 -29.98
C HIS A 109 -5.30 -2.79 -28.76
N CYS A 110 -4.31 -3.65 -28.94
CA CYS A 110 -3.45 -4.13 -27.85
C CYS A 110 -2.80 -2.96 -27.10
N ARG A 111 -2.35 -1.94 -27.82
CA ARG A 111 -1.80 -0.74 -27.21
C ARG A 111 -2.84 0.09 -26.46
N ALA A 112 -4.04 0.21 -27.01
CA ALA A 112 -5.13 1.02 -26.43
C ALA A 112 -5.68 0.38 -25.13
N ASP A 113 -5.87 -0.95 -25.14
CA ASP A 113 -6.43 -1.71 -24.02
C ASP A 113 -5.37 -2.08 -22.95
N ASP A 114 -4.09 -1.74 -23.19
CA ASP A 114 -3.00 -1.82 -22.20
C ASP A 114 -2.46 -0.43 -21.84
N PRO A 115 -3.27 0.44 -21.19
CA PRO A 115 -2.86 1.82 -20.91
C PRO A 115 -1.69 1.92 -19.93
N ASP A 116 -1.52 0.96 -19.03
CA ASP A 116 -0.46 0.95 -18.03
C ASP A 116 0.73 0.04 -18.42
N ARG A 117 0.70 -0.55 -19.63
CA ARG A 117 1.75 -1.44 -20.20
C ARG A 117 2.04 -2.68 -19.34
N ILE A 118 1.03 -3.18 -18.64
CA ILE A 118 1.10 -4.41 -17.84
C ILE A 118 1.14 -5.61 -18.76
N PHE A 119 0.24 -5.68 -19.74
CA PHE A 119 0.14 -6.79 -20.70
C PHE A 119 1.36 -6.88 -21.61
N PHE A 120 1.88 -5.71 -22.02
CA PHE A 120 3.14 -5.59 -22.75
C PHE A 120 4.30 -6.32 -22.06
N SER A 121 4.39 -6.15 -20.75
CA SER A 121 5.44 -6.79 -19.93
C SER A 121 5.11 -8.27 -19.64
N ASP A 122 3.85 -8.61 -19.39
CA ASP A 122 3.43 -9.98 -19.08
C ASP A 122 3.53 -10.92 -20.29
N VAL A 123 3.11 -10.46 -21.47
CA VAL A 123 3.29 -11.21 -22.72
C VAL A 123 4.78 -11.50 -22.95
N MET A 124 5.67 -10.53 -22.76
CA MET A 124 7.10 -10.75 -22.93
C MET A 124 7.65 -11.72 -21.88
N MET A 125 7.21 -11.62 -20.62
CA MET A 125 7.60 -12.55 -19.57
C MET A 125 7.15 -13.98 -19.88
N ARG A 126 5.89 -14.19 -20.25
CA ARG A 126 5.36 -15.52 -20.61
C ARG A 126 6.06 -16.12 -21.82
N LEU A 127 6.36 -15.32 -22.83
CA LEU A 127 7.15 -15.75 -23.98
C LEU A 127 8.56 -16.17 -23.57
N SER A 128 9.20 -15.45 -22.68
CA SER A 128 10.58 -15.76 -22.22
C SER A 128 10.63 -17.02 -21.34
N VAL A 129 9.69 -17.21 -20.43
CA VAL A 129 9.60 -18.39 -19.55
C VAL A 129 9.35 -19.67 -20.34
N ARG A 130 8.48 -19.62 -21.34
CA ARG A 130 8.19 -20.77 -22.23
C ARG A 130 9.41 -21.19 -23.05
N LEU A 131 10.41 -20.30 -23.23
CA LEU A 131 11.68 -20.61 -23.87
C LEU A 131 12.65 -21.40 -23.00
N GLN A 132 12.60 -21.21 -21.69
CA GLN A 132 13.55 -21.82 -20.74
C GLN A 132 13.16 -23.24 -20.31
N GLY A 133 11.93 -23.67 -20.55
CA GLY A 133 11.43 -24.99 -20.19
C GLY A 133 12.08 -26.13 -20.99
N ARG A 134 12.66 -27.13 -20.29
CA ARG A 134 13.38 -28.30 -20.90
C ARG A 134 12.57 -29.11 -21.92
N GLY A 135 11.23 -29.17 -21.81
CA GLY A 135 10.36 -29.85 -22.75
C GLY A 135 9.92 -29.07 -23.97
N SER A 136 10.14 -27.74 -23.96
CA SER A 136 9.64 -26.85 -25.00
C SER A 136 10.66 -26.56 -26.12
N ARG A 137 11.92 -26.99 -25.98
CA ARG A 137 12.98 -26.62 -26.95
C ARG A 137 12.74 -27.22 -28.36
N GLU A 138 12.32 -28.47 -28.46
CA GLU A 138 12.08 -29.09 -29.79
C GLU A 138 10.81 -28.55 -30.46
N VAL A 139 9.75 -28.36 -29.69
CA VAL A 139 8.49 -27.76 -30.19
C VAL A 139 8.67 -26.26 -30.46
N PHE A 140 9.55 -25.58 -29.70
CA PHE A 140 9.87 -24.19 -29.86
C PHE A 140 10.73 -23.88 -31.07
N GLN A 141 11.72 -24.74 -31.39
CA GLN A 141 12.53 -24.61 -32.59
C GLN A 141 11.74 -24.82 -33.90
N LYS A 142 10.61 -25.52 -33.85
CA LYS A 142 9.74 -25.72 -35.02
C LYS A 142 8.82 -24.53 -35.31
N ASN A 143 8.35 -23.78 -34.27
CA ASN A 143 7.27 -22.82 -34.40
C ASN A 143 7.65 -21.36 -34.14
N LEU A 144 8.73 -21.10 -33.42
CA LEU A 144 9.29 -19.74 -33.22
C LEU A 144 10.80 -19.82 -33.41
N GLY A 145 11.30 -19.43 -34.54
CA GLY A 145 12.75 -19.43 -34.77
C GLY A 145 13.44 -18.55 -33.73
N VAL A 146 14.58 -19.00 -33.20
CA VAL A 146 15.44 -18.24 -32.28
C VAL A 146 15.66 -16.79 -32.77
N ARG A 147 15.67 -16.60 -34.08
CA ARG A 147 15.80 -15.29 -34.72
C ARG A 147 14.59 -14.37 -34.50
N GLN A 148 13.35 -14.91 -34.50
CA GLN A 148 12.13 -14.12 -34.28
C GLN A 148 12.04 -13.68 -32.84
N MET A 149 12.31 -14.59 -31.90
CA MET A 149 12.31 -14.22 -30.48
C MET A 149 13.38 -13.19 -30.16
N ARG A 150 14.56 -13.30 -30.76
CA ARG A 150 15.60 -12.29 -30.62
C ARG A 150 15.15 -10.91 -31.14
N LYS A 151 14.40 -10.87 -32.26
CA LYS A 151 13.80 -9.63 -32.78
C LYS A 151 12.78 -9.05 -31.80
N ILE A 152 11.90 -9.88 -31.24
CA ILE A 152 10.89 -9.45 -30.25
C ILE A 152 11.60 -8.90 -29.00
N SER A 153 12.59 -9.62 -28.45
CA SER A 153 13.37 -9.16 -27.29
C SER A 153 14.08 -7.85 -27.55
N ASN A 154 14.77 -7.73 -28.68
CA ASN A 154 15.47 -6.49 -29.03
C ASN A 154 14.49 -5.31 -29.18
N GLN A 155 13.30 -5.54 -29.76
CA GLN A 155 12.29 -4.50 -29.90
C GLN A 155 11.68 -4.11 -28.54
N PHE A 156 11.49 -5.07 -27.64
CA PHE A 156 11.07 -4.83 -26.27
C PHE A 156 12.08 -3.94 -25.52
N ASP A 157 13.36 -4.33 -25.55
CA ASP A 157 14.45 -3.60 -24.90
C ASP A 157 14.57 -2.18 -25.46
N LEU A 158 14.48 -2.02 -26.78
CA LEU A 158 14.50 -0.71 -27.43
C LEU A 158 13.32 0.17 -26.97
N THR A 159 12.13 -0.40 -26.84
CA THR A 159 10.93 0.30 -26.36
C THR A 159 11.13 0.76 -24.91
N LEU A 160 11.68 -0.12 -24.06
CA LEU A 160 12.00 0.22 -22.66
C LEU A 160 13.02 1.35 -22.56
N ASP A 161 14.07 1.29 -23.37
CA ASP A 161 15.11 2.33 -23.39
C ASP A 161 14.57 3.69 -23.82
N ARG A 162 13.73 3.73 -24.87
CA ARG A 162 13.07 4.97 -25.32
C ARG A 162 12.13 5.53 -24.25
N ARG A 163 11.34 4.66 -23.60
CA ARG A 163 10.49 5.04 -22.49
C ARG A 163 11.30 5.62 -21.32
N ASN A 164 12.34 4.93 -20.91
CA ASN A 164 13.20 5.38 -19.82
C ASN A 164 13.88 6.72 -20.14
N LYS A 165 14.30 6.93 -21.39
CA LYS A 165 14.84 8.20 -21.84
C LYS A 165 13.79 9.31 -21.73
N PHE A 166 12.55 9.06 -22.16
CA PHE A 166 11.46 10.03 -22.09
C PHE A 166 11.12 10.39 -20.65
N VAL A 167 11.02 9.38 -19.75
CA VAL A 167 10.78 9.60 -18.32
C VAL A 167 11.91 10.44 -17.70
N ARG A 168 13.17 10.04 -17.92
CA ARG A 168 14.35 10.73 -17.34
C ARG A 168 14.42 12.20 -17.74
N SER A 169 14.10 12.52 -18.99
CA SER A 169 14.11 13.90 -19.49
C SER A 169 13.04 14.79 -18.84
N ASN A 170 11.97 14.18 -18.26
CA ASN A 170 10.85 14.87 -17.64
C ASN A 170 10.84 14.83 -16.11
N LEU A 171 11.84 14.24 -15.44
CA LEU A 171 11.90 14.17 -13.97
C LEU A 171 11.90 15.56 -13.29
N ARG A 172 12.45 16.58 -13.96
CA ARG A 172 12.45 17.96 -13.45
C ARG A 172 11.04 18.55 -13.34
N LEU A 173 10.11 18.12 -14.20
CA LEU A 173 8.71 18.51 -14.14
C LEU A 173 8.07 17.99 -12.84
N VAL A 174 8.36 16.73 -12.47
CA VAL A 174 7.85 16.14 -11.22
C VAL A 174 8.28 16.94 -10.00
N VAL A 175 9.55 17.32 -9.93
CA VAL A 175 10.05 18.14 -8.83
C VAL A 175 9.39 19.51 -8.79
N SER A 176 9.14 20.12 -9.94
CA SER A 176 8.42 21.38 -10.03
C SER A 176 7.02 21.29 -9.42
N VAL A 177 6.26 20.25 -9.79
CA VAL A 177 4.90 20.01 -9.26
C VAL A 177 4.94 19.64 -7.77
N ALA A 178 5.87 18.76 -7.35
CA ALA A 178 5.96 18.31 -5.96
C ALA A 178 6.28 19.44 -4.98
N ARG A 179 6.99 20.48 -5.42
CA ARG A 179 7.29 21.67 -4.58
C ARG A 179 6.05 22.42 -4.11
N ASP A 180 4.96 22.34 -4.85
CA ASP A 180 3.69 23.01 -4.48
C ASP A 180 3.04 22.33 -3.26
N PHE A 181 3.39 21.05 -2.99
CA PHE A 181 2.88 20.25 -1.88
C PHE A 181 3.81 20.19 -0.65
N LYS A 182 4.85 21.02 -0.57
CA LYS A 182 5.88 21.02 0.49
C LYS A 182 5.38 21.24 1.92
N HIS A 183 4.10 21.58 2.09
CA HIS A 183 3.50 21.87 3.41
C HIS A 183 2.80 20.67 4.04
N HIS A 184 2.76 19.53 3.35
CA HIS A 184 2.20 18.29 3.86
C HIS A 184 3.23 17.53 4.73
N ASN A 185 2.74 16.63 5.59
CA ASN A 185 3.55 15.82 6.52
C ASN A 185 4.48 14.80 5.82
N LEU A 186 4.51 14.77 4.50
CA LEU A 186 5.38 13.90 3.72
C LEU A 186 6.64 14.64 3.27
N GLY A 187 7.77 13.93 3.23
CA GLY A 187 9.03 14.46 2.72
C GLY A 187 8.95 14.81 1.23
N LEU A 188 9.68 15.84 0.79
CA LEU A 188 9.70 16.21 -0.63
C LEU A 188 10.10 15.06 -1.54
N LEU A 189 11.07 14.23 -1.12
CA LEU A 189 11.51 13.08 -1.92
C LEU A 189 10.42 12.02 -2.05
N ASP A 190 9.62 11.81 -1.02
CA ASP A 190 8.50 10.86 -1.06
C ASP A 190 7.44 11.34 -2.05
N LEU A 191 7.10 12.64 -2.02
CA LEU A 191 6.18 13.24 -2.99
C LEU A 191 6.74 13.16 -4.43
N VAL A 192 8.04 13.33 -4.61
CA VAL A 192 8.70 13.20 -5.91
C VAL A 192 8.61 11.75 -6.40
N GLN A 193 8.82 10.75 -5.54
CA GLN A 193 8.70 9.34 -5.94
C GLN A 193 7.27 8.98 -6.37
N ASP A 194 6.28 9.43 -5.62
CA ASP A 194 4.88 9.24 -6.00
C ASP A 194 4.54 9.98 -7.32
N GLY A 195 5.06 11.20 -7.46
CA GLY A 195 4.95 11.95 -8.70
C GLY A 195 5.62 11.27 -9.89
N ASN A 196 6.75 10.58 -9.68
CA ASN A 196 7.40 9.78 -10.72
C ASN A 196 6.51 8.62 -11.20
N LEU A 197 5.76 7.99 -10.30
CA LEU A 197 4.75 6.98 -10.69
C LEU A 197 3.66 7.61 -11.58
N GLY A 198 3.21 8.82 -11.22
CA GLY A 198 2.28 9.59 -12.05
C GLY A 198 2.87 9.95 -13.43
N LEU A 199 4.14 10.37 -13.46
CA LEU A 199 4.86 10.64 -14.71
C LEU A 199 4.96 9.40 -15.60
N MET A 200 5.28 8.23 -15.04
CA MET A 200 5.35 6.98 -15.80
C MET A 200 3.99 6.63 -16.43
N ARG A 201 2.89 6.78 -15.69
CA ARG A 201 1.53 6.62 -16.24
C ARG A 201 1.24 7.62 -17.36
N ALA A 202 1.63 8.87 -17.18
CA ALA A 202 1.48 9.88 -18.23
C ALA A 202 2.23 9.50 -19.50
N VAL A 203 3.46 8.98 -19.40
CA VAL A 203 4.25 8.53 -20.55
C VAL A 203 3.58 7.36 -21.27
N HIS A 204 3.00 6.40 -20.54
CA HIS A 204 2.31 5.27 -21.15
C HIS A 204 1.05 5.67 -21.94
N ARG A 205 0.31 6.65 -21.40
CA ARG A 205 -1.00 7.06 -21.96
C ARG A 205 -0.94 8.22 -22.93
N PHE A 206 0.25 8.84 -23.08
CA PHE A 206 0.38 10.00 -23.96
C PHE A 206 0.23 9.64 -25.43
N ASP A 207 -0.60 10.42 -26.14
CA ASP A 207 -0.75 10.35 -27.59
C ASP A 207 -0.24 11.65 -28.24
N PRO A 208 0.92 11.61 -28.93
CA PRO A 208 1.49 12.80 -29.54
C PRO A 208 0.64 13.38 -30.67
N ARG A 209 -0.28 12.59 -31.24
CA ARG A 209 -1.17 13.04 -32.35
C ARG A 209 -2.20 14.07 -31.92
N MET A 210 -2.49 14.16 -30.62
CA MET A 210 -3.44 15.13 -30.05
C MET A 210 -2.92 16.59 -30.11
N GLY A 211 -1.69 16.81 -30.49
CA GLY A 211 -1.10 18.14 -30.69
C GLY A 211 -0.78 18.92 -29.40
N PHE A 212 -1.08 18.37 -28.23
CA PHE A 212 -0.75 19.01 -26.96
C PHE A 212 0.68 18.68 -26.52
N ARG A 213 1.28 19.59 -25.74
CA ARG A 213 2.59 19.32 -25.11
C ARG A 213 2.45 18.26 -24.04
N PHE A 214 3.45 17.39 -23.93
CA PHE A 214 3.50 16.35 -22.90
C PHE A 214 3.41 16.94 -21.49
N SER A 215 4.10 18.04 -21.23
CA SER A 215 4.10 18.69 -19.91
C SER A 215 2.69 19.07 -19.42
N THR A 216 1.79 19.52 -20.31
CA THR A 216 0.41 19.85 -19.98
C THR A 216 -0.37 18.61 -19.54
N TYR A 217 -0.20 17.51 -20.25
CA TYR A 217 -0.84 16.23 -19.94
C TYR A 217 -0.25 15.59 -18.67
N ALA A 218 1.08 15.54 -18.55
CA ALA A 218 1.79 14.93 -17.43
C ALA A 218 1.52 15.65 -16.11
N HIS A 219 1.37 16.96 -16.11
CA HIS A 219 1.08 17.74 -14.91
C HIS A 219 -0.15 17.21 -14.14
N TRP A 220 -1.19 16.82 -14.87
CA TRP A 220 -2.42 16.24 -14.31
C TRP A 220 -2.14 14.91 -13.57
N TRP A 221 -1.45 13.99 -14.23
CA TRP A 221 -1.11 12.66 -13.69
C TRP A 221 -0.17 12.74 -12.48
N ILE A 222 0.84 13.62 -12.57
CA ILE A 222 1.79 13.85 -11.48
C ILE A 222 1.03 14.40 -10.27
N ARG A 223 0.21 15.44 -10.46
CA ARG A 223 -0.59 16.04 -9.41
C ARG A 223 -1.52 15.02 -8.76
N GLN A 224 -2.26 14.26 -9.54
CA GLN A 224 -3.19 13.25 -9.06
C GLN A 224 -2.46 12.16 -8.23
N ALA A 225 -1.29 11.70 -8.69
CA ALA A 225 -0.51 10.71 -7.97
C ALA A 225 -0.04 11.24 -6.61
N ILE A 226 0.45 12.49 -6.55
CA ILE A 226 0.87 13.15 -5.32
C ILE A 226 -0.31 13.37 -4.38
N GLU A 227 -1.43 13.91 -4.86
CA GLU A 227 -2.63 14.13 -4.05
C GLU A 227 -3.17 12.82 -3.46
N ARG A 228 -3.24 11.76 -4.27
CA ARG A 228 -3.66 10.44 -3.80
C ARG A 228 -2.71 9.87 -2.74
N SER A 229 -1.42 10.08 -2.89
CA SER A 229 -0.42 9.68 -1.89
C SER A 229 -0.59 10.45 -0.58
N ILE A 230 -0.80 11.75 -0.63
CA ILE A 230 -1.04 12.61 0.54
C ILE A 230 -2.30 12.12 1.29
N LEU A 231 -3.40 11.84 0.59
CA LEU A 231 -4.62 11.33 1.19
C LEU A 231 -4.43 9.97 1.86
N ASN A 232 -3.56 9.11 1.30
CA ASN A 232 -3.34 7.76 1.83
C ASN A 232 -2.31 7.69 2.96
N ARG A 233 -1.28 8.56 2.95
CA ARG A 233 -0.09 8.48 3.82
C ARG A 233 0.22 9.79 4.56
N GLY A 234 -0.50 10.88 4.27
CA GLY A 234 -0.24 12.18 4.86
C GLY A 234 -0.68 12.32 6.33
N SER A 235 -1.54 11.45 6.82
CA SER A 235 -1.99 11.42 8.22
C SER A 235 -1.37 10.23 8.96
N THR A 236 -0.98 10.42 10.21
CA THR A 236 -0.42 9.37 11.09
C THR A 236 -1.44 8.24 11.28
N ILE A 237 -2.70 8.61 11.53
CA ILE A 237 -3.82 7.67 11.55
C ILE A 237 -4.46 7.69 10.17
N ARG A 238 -4.39 6.55 9.46
CA ARG A 238 -4.91 6.44 8.10
C ARG A 238 -6.43 6.61 8.07
N VAL A 239 -6.89 7.55 7.25
CA VAL A 239 -8.32 7.78 6.98
C VAL A 239 -8.62 7.40 5.53
N PRO A 240 -9.73 6.68 5.23
CA PRO A 240 -10.13 6.35 3.87
C PRO A 240 -10.38 7.59 3.00
N VAL A 241 -10.11 7.48 1.69
CA VAL A 241 -10.19 8.62 0.75
C VAL A 241 -11.60 9.25 0.72
N HIS A 242 -12.67 8.43 0.70
CA HIS A 242 -14.03 8.94 0.67
C HIS A 242 -14.40 9.79 1.90
N VAL A 243 -13.76 9.53 3.05
CA VAL A 243 -13.94 10.32 4.27
C VAL A 243 -13.24 11.68 4.14
N HIS A 244 -12.06 11.71 3.50
CA HIS A 244 -11.39 12.98 3.18
C HIS A 244 -12.22 13.84 2.21
N ASP A 245 -12.90 13.23 1.24
CA ASP A 245 -13.77 13.96 0.31
C ASP A 245 -14.98 14.55 1.04
N THR A 246 -15.61 13.77 1.93
CA THR A 246 -16.69 14.25 2.79
C THR A 246 -16.20 15.38 3.70
N ARG A 247 -15.02 15.24 4.32
CA ARG A 247 -14.41 16.29 5.16
C ARG A 247 -14.13 17.58 4.37
N ARG A 248 -13.69 17.46 3.11
CA ARG A 248 -13.49 18.60 2.21
C ARG A 248 -14.81 19.30 1.91
N ALA A 249 -15.88 18.54 1.61
CA ALA A 249 -17.20 19.09 1.35
C ALA A 249 -17.77 19.80 2.59
N VAL A 250 -17.68 19.19 3.78
CA VAL A 250 -18.11 19.79 5.05
C VAL A 250 -17.34 21.10 5.33
N ARG A 251 -16.01 21.10 5.21
CA ARG A 251 -15.19 22.29 5.43
C ARG A 251 -15.53 23.42 4.47
N LYS A 252 -15.76 23.08 3.20
CA LYS A 252 -16.15 24.07 2.19
C LYS A 252 -17.50 24.68 2.53
N ALA A 253 -18.51 23.84 2.83
CA ALA A 253 -19.84 24.27 3.23
C ALA A 253 -19.81 25.17 4.47
N THR A 254 -19.09 24.74 5.52
CA THR A 254 -18.91 25.52 6.75
C THR A 254 -18.30 26.89 6.48
N HIS A 255 -17.25 26.95 5.66
CA HIS A 255 -16.59 28.22 5.34
C HIS A 255 -17.48 29.16 4.53
N GLU A 256 -18.24 28.64 3.57
CA GLU A 256 -19.16 29.41 2.75
C GLU A 256 -20.36 29.93 3.57
N LEU A 257 -20.95 29.07 4.41
CA LEU A 257 -22.06 29.43 5.28
C LEU A 257 -21.61 30.45 6.36
N LYS A 258 -20.45 30.24 6.99
CA LYS A 258 -19.89 31.19 7.95
C LYS A 258 -19.68 32.58 7.37
N ARG A 259 -19.21 32.64 6.10
CA ARG A 259 -19.06 33.92 5.38
C ARG A 259 -20.40 34.58 5.06
N ARG A 260 -21.45 33.77 4.76
CA ARG A 260 -22.78 34.26 4.39
C ARG A 260 -23.60 34.66 5.61
N LEU A 261 -23.55 33.87 6.68
CA LEU A 261 -24.37 34.07 7.90
C LEU A 261 -23.72 34.99 8.95
N GLY A 262 -22.41 35.20 8.89
CA GLY A 262 -21.66 35.92 9.91
C GLY A 262 -21.51 35.19 11.25
N ARG A 263 -22.02 33.96 11.38
CA ARG A 263 -21.97 33.09 12.57
C ARG A 263 -21.50 31.71 12.22
N GLU A 264 -21.22 30.87 13.23
CA GLU A 264 -20.99 29.43 13.00
C GLU A 264 -22.31 28.79 12.54
N PRO A 265 -22.29 28.00 11.43
CA PRO A 265 -23.45 27.30 10.95
C PRO A 265 -23.79 26.09 11.82
N SER A 266 -25.10 25.70 11.89
CA SER A 266 -25.52 24.48 12.55
C SER A 266 -25.20 23.24 11.70
N TYR A 267 -25.24 22.05 12.31
CA TYR A 267 -25.01 20.79 11.59
C TYR A 267 -26.05 20.52 10.50
N GLU A 268 -27.29 20.94 10.74
CA GLU A 268 -28.39 20.86 9.76
C GLU A 268 -28.13 21.77 8.56
N GLU A 269 -27.71 23.02 8.79
CA GLU A 269 -27.37 23.96 7.73
C GLU A 269 -26.19 23.49 6.88
N ILE A 270 -25.17 22.88 7.53
CA ILE A 270 -24.02 22.28 6.82
C ILE A 270 -24.47 21.06 5.98
N ALA A 271 -25.30 20.20 6.58
CA ALA A 271 -25.82 18.99 5.93
C ALA A 271 -26.65 19.32 4.68
N GLU A 272 -27.53 20.30 4.79
CA GLU A 272 -28.35 20.79 3.67
C GLU A 272 -27.48 21.39 2.56
N HIS A 273 -26.53 22.26 2.92
CA HIS A 273 -25.67 22.91 1.93
C HIS A 273 -24.70 21.94 1.23
N ALA A 274 -24.20 20.96 1.96
CA ALA A 274 -23.28 19.96 1.43
C ALA A 274 -23.98 18.75 0.77
N ALA A 275 -25.33 18.67 0.81
CA ALA A 275 -26.15 17.55 0.35
C ALA A 275 -25.74 16.18 0.95
N ILE A 276 -25.48 16.18 2.27
CA ILE A 276 -25.12 14.99 3.05
C ILE A 276 -25.99 14.87 4.29
N THR A 277 -26.00 13.70 4.95
CA THR A 277 -26.81 13.52 6.18
C THR A 277 -26.14 14.19 7.39
N VAL A 278 -26.96 14.68 8.34
CA VAL A 278 -26.49 15.28 9.60
C VAL A 278 -25.56 14.32 10.37
N ALA A 279 -25.89 13.03 10.41
CA ALA A 279 -25.04 12.01 11.03
C ALA A 279 -23.63 11.93 10.42
N LYS A 280 -23.50 12.10 9.10
CA LYS A 280 -22.17 12.17 8.44
C LYS A 280 -21.41 13.45 8.75
N VAL A 281 -22.13 14.58 8.93
CA VAL A 281 -21.49 15.84 9.36
C VAL A 281 -20.92 15.68 10.75
N ASP A 282 -21.72 15.12 11.67
CA ASP A 282 -21.31 14.86 13.06
C ASP A 282 -20.10 13.93 13.12
N GLN A 283 -20.15 12.80 12.41
CA GLN A 283 -19.04 11.84 12.30
C GLN A 283 -17.76 12.52 11.79
N VAL A 284 -17.86 13.36 10.77
CA VAL A 284 -16.69 14.03 10.18
C VAL A 284 -16.09 15.08 11.12
N LEU A 285 -16.89 15.74 11.90
CA LEU A 285 -16.44 16.82 12.82
C LEU A 285 -15.91 16.27 14.14
N ASN A 286 -16.50 15.19 14.69
CA ASN A 286 -16.22 14.69 16.01
C ASN A 286 -15.41 13.38 16.02
N ASP A 287 -15.71 12.42 15.13
CA ASP A 287 -15.11 11.07 15.17
C ASP A 287 -13.81 10.94 14.36
N ILE A 288 -13.56 11.86 13.40
CA ILE A 288 -12.32 11.77 12.62
C ILE A 288 -11.16 12.26 13.47
N PRO A 289 -10.14 11.42 13.70
CA PRO A 289 -8.98 11.80 14.49
C PRO A 289 -8.37 13.12 13.97
N GLN A 290 -8.19 14.07 14.87
CA GLN A 290 -7.35 15.22 14.59
C GLN A 290 -5.90 14.77 14.50
N ASP A 291 -5.02 15.60 13.91
CA ASP A 291 -3.60 15.26 13.87
C ASP A 291 -3.10 14.98 15.30
N PRO A 292 -2.48 13.81 15.57
CA PRO A 292 -2.00 13.47 16.89
C PRO A 292 -0.92 14.44 17.36
N PHE A 293 -0.89 14.71 18.66
CA PHE A 293 0.17 15.49 19.27
C PHE A 293 1.41 14.64 19.49
N SER A 294 2.60 15.22 19.31
CA SER A 294 3.83 14.54 19.66
C SER A 294 3.96 14.43 21.18
N LEU A 295 4.26 13.24 21.69
CA LEU A 295 4.55 13.02 23.10
C LEU A 295 5.84 13.74 23.54
N ASP A 296 6.78 13.95 22.62
CA ASP A 296 8.02 14.72 22.86
C ASP A 296 7.82 16.25 22.79
N ALA A 297 6.57 16.70 22.60
CA ALA A 297 6.29 18.13 22.57
C ALA A 297 6.59 18.77 23.94
N LYS A 298 7.48 19.76 23.95
CA LYS A 298 7.83 20.49 25.18
C LYS A 298 6.64 21.31 25.70
N LEU A 299 6.36 21.16 26.99
CA LEU A 299 5.34 21.93 27.70
C LEU A 299 5.89 23.33 27.99
N SER A 300 5.45 24.32 27.22
CA SER A 300 5.96 25.74 27.26
C SER A 300 5.63 26.52 28.54
N ARG A 301 5.07 25.89 29.58
CA ARG A 301 4.61 26.57 30.81
C ARG A 301 5.29 26.09 32.08
N VAL A 302 6.18 25.13 32.02
CA VAL A 302 6.91 24.63 33.18
C VAL A 302 8.40 24.93 32.94
N ASP A 303 9.06 25.58 33.90
CA ASP A 303 10.51 25.73 33.89
C ASP A 303 11.17 24.35 33.94
N GLY A 304 11.58 23.87 32.81
CA GLY A 304 12.20 22.56 32.64
C GLY A 304 12.00 22.01 31.22
N ASP A 305 12.82 21.04 30.86
CA ASP A 305 12.80 20.34 29.56
C ASP A 305 11.67 19.25 29.49
N ALA A 306 10.64 19.35 30.35
CA ALA A 306 9.57 18.36 30.45
C ALA A 306 8.76 18.25 29.15
N SER A 307 8.56 17.03 28.69
CA SER A 307 7.75 16.67 27.53
C SER A 307 6.31 16.32 27.93
N LEU A 308 5.40 16.23 26.96
CA LEU A 308 4.03 15.76 27.22
C LEU A 308 4.02 14.33 27.78
N MET A 309 4.98 13.49 27.37
CA MET A 309 5.14 12.12 27.84
C MET A 309 5.40 12.04 29.35
N ASP A 310 6.15 13.02 29.90
CA ASP A 310 6.51 13.05 31.33
C ASP A 310 5.30 13.36 32.25
N VAL A 311 4.21 13.86 31.69
CA VAL A 311 2.98 14.23 32.42
C VAL A 311 1.88 13.17 32.35
N ILE A 312 1.96 12.26 31.37
CA ILE A 312 0.96 11.21 31.19
C ILE A 312 1.24 10.11 32.22
N ALA A 313 0.25 9.86 33.11
CA ALA A 313 0.33 8.76 34.05
C ALA A 313 0.15 7.42 33.37
N ASP A 314 0.81 6.39 33.88
CA ASP A 314 0.56 4.99 33.51
C ASP A 314 -0.54 4.44 34.42
N ASP A 315 -1.76 4.38 33.89
CA ASP A 315 -2.96 3.92 34.62
C ASP A 315 -2.92 2.40 34.93
N ASP A 316 -2.10 1.64 34.19
CA ASP A 316 -1.92 0.20 34.39
C ASP A 316 -0.77 -0.11 35.37
N ALA A 317 -0.03 0.89 35.81
CA ALA A 317 1.05 0.69 36.76
C ALA A 317 0.52 0.23 38.12
N MET A 318 0.92 -0.96 38.53
CA MET A 318 0.59 -1.49 39.87
C MET A 318 1.23 -0.62 40.95
N LEU A 319 0.42 -0.17 41.90
CA LEU A 319 0.91 0.53 43.08
C LEU A 319 1.88 -0.39 43.88
N PRO A 320 2.90 0.16 44.53
CA PRO A 320 3.83 -0.64 45.35
C PRO A 320 3.11 -1.45 46.42
N ASP A 321 2.03 -0.95 47.00
CA ASP A 321 1.23 -1.64 48.01
C ASP A 321 0.53 -2.87 47.42
N ASP A 322 -0.02 -2.77 46.21
CA ASP A 322 -0.67 -3.90 45.54
C ASP A 322 0.37 -4.97 45.16
N GLN A 323 1.56 -4.57 44.71
CA GLN A 323 2.66 -5.50 44.45
C GLN A 323 3.11 -6.21 45.71
N ALA A 324 3.19 -5.50 46.85
CA ALA A 324 3.53 -6.09 48.12
C ALA A 324 2.48 -7.11 48.60
N ILE A 325 1.18 -6.77 48.48
CA ILE A 325 0.07 -7.66 48.81
C ILE A 325 0.13 -8.92 47.94
N LEU A 326 0.26 -8.78 46.62
CA LEU A 326 0.37 -9.93 45.70
C LEU A 326 1.56 -10.81 46.02
N SER A 327 2.70 -10.23 46.37
CA SER A 327 3.91 -10.98 46.77
C SER A 327 3.72 -11.74 48.07
N LEU A 328 3.02 -11.15 49.03
CA LEU A 328 2.69 -11.79 50.31
C LEU A 328 1.69 -12.93 50.10
N ASP A 329 0.62 -12.71 49.30
CA ASP A 329 -0.35 -13.74 49.02
C ASP A 329 0.26 -14.89 48.20
N GLY A 330 1.18 -14.61 47.25
CA GLY A 330 1.94 -15.64 46.57
C GLY A 330 2.78 -16.50 47.53
N ARG A 331 3.48 -15.89 48.53
CA ARG A 331 4.23 -16.60 49.54
C ARG A 331 3.29 -17.41 50.48
N ARG A 332 2.13 -16.87 50.85
CA ARG A 332 1.13 -17.59 51.66
C ARG A 332 0.61 -18.80 50.89
N ALA A 333 0.24 -18.63 49.61
CA ALA A 333 -0.17 -19.74 48.77
C ALA A 333 0.86 -20.86 48.69
N LEU A 334 2.15 -20.51 48.46
CA LEU A 334 3.23 -21.49 48.44
C LEU A 334 3.41 -22.23 49.79
N LYS A 335 3.22 -21.56 50.92
CA LYS A 335 3.25 -22.20 52.24
C LYS A 335 2.09 -23.18 52.44
N LEU A 336 0.90 -22.82 51.99
CA LEU A 336 -0.27 -23.70 52.05
C LEU A 336 -0.11 -24.95 51.17
N LEU A 337 0.59 -24.81 50.02
CA LEU A 337 0.91 -25.95 49.17
C LEU A 337 1.80 -26.99 49.87
N ALA A 338 2.66 -26.60 50.84
CA ALA A 338 3.53 -27.51 51.57
C ALA A 338 2.75 -28.58 52.36
N GLY A 339 1.47 -28.36 52.68
CA GLY A 339 0.60 -29.32 53.34
C GLY A 339 -0.07 -30.36 52.42
N LEU A 340 0.22 -30.33 51.12
CA LEU A 340 -0.31 -31.23 50.11
C LEU A 340 0.69 -32.31 49.72
N THR A 341 0.19 -33.37 49.08
CA THR A 341 1.11 -34.39 48.51
C THR A 341 1.92 -33.80 47.35
N GLU A 342 3.11 -34.35 47.07
CA GLU A 342 4.00 -33.87 46.01
C GLU A 342 3.30 -33.78 44.67
N MET A 343 2.49 -34.78 44.32
CA MET A 343 1.70 -34.80 43.08
C MET A 343 0.66 -33.67 43.02
N GLU A 344 -0.04 -33.43 44.15
CA GLU A 344 -1.05 -32.34 44.23
C GLU A 344 -0.36 -30.97 44.12
N GLN A 345 0.78 -30.81 44.75
CA GLN A 345 1.61 -29.59 44.67
C GLN A 345 2.05 -29.32 43.23
N ASP A 346 2.58 -30.33 42.55
CA ASP A 346 3.08 -30.18 41.18
C ASP A 346 1.95 -29.84 40.20
N ILE A 347 0.82 -30.56 40.29
CA ILE A 347 -0.37 -30.25 39.44
C ILE A 347 -0.80 -28.79 39.62
N VAL A 348 -0.90 -28.31 40.88
CA VAL A 348 -1.33 -26.92 41.12
C VAL A 348 -0.28 -25.91 40.67
N LYS A 349 1.01 -26.16 40.93
CA LYS A 349 2.10 -25.28 40.49
C LYS A 349 2.14 -25.13 38.98
N ARG A 350 2.10 -26.23 38.23
CA ARG A 350 2.12 -26.23 36.78
C ARG A 350 0.84 -25.65 36.18
N ARG A 351 -0.31 -25.90 36.81
CA ARG A 351 -1.59 -25.38 36.32
C ARG A 351 -1.74 -23.86 36.48
N PHE A 352 -1.23 -23.30 37.57
CA PHE A 352 -1.38 -21.88 37.91
C PHE A 352 -0.08 -21.07 37.77
N GLY A 353 1.00 -21.68 37.33
CA GLY A 353 2.28 -20.99 37.17
C GLY A 353 2.95 -20.57 38.47
N LEU A 354 2.67 -21.27 39.57
CA LEU A 354 3.21 -20.91 40.88
C LEU A 354 4.67 -21.33 41.04
N GLY A 355 5.47 -20.47 41.66
CA GLY A 355 6.91 -20.75 41.91
C GLY A 355 7.78 -20.63 40.66
N GLY A 356 7.34 -19.88 39.62
CA GLY A 356 8.13 -19.64 38.41
C GLY A 356 8.01 -20.73 37.33
N VAL A 357 7.07 -21.66 37.50
CA VAL A 357 6.81 -22.72 36.54
C VAL A 357 5.85 -22.19 35.47
N ALA A 358 6.07 -22.55 34.19
CA ALA A 358 5.16 -22.15 33.10
C ALA A 358 3.76 -22.77 33.28
N VAL A 359 2.72 -22.02 32.89
CA VAL A 359 1.33 -22.49 32.95
C VAL A 359 1.10 -23.59 31.91
N GLU A 360 0.58 -24.75 32.36
CA GLU A 360 0.30 -25.89 31.51
C GLU A 360 -1.17 -26.25 31.44
N THR A 361 -1.54 -26.97 30.36
CA THR A 361 -2.91 -27.49 30.21
C THR A 361 -3.11 -28.75 31.02
N LEU A 362 -4.37 -29.05 31.42
CA LEU A 362 -4.69 -30.30 32.13
C LEU A 362 -4.33 -31.55 31.33
N GLU A 363 -4.29 -31.45 30.02
CA GLU A 363 -3.93 -32.54 29.13
C GLU A 363 -2.41 -32.78 29.13
N SER A 364 -1.59 -31.72 29.07
CA SER A 364 -0.14 -31.81 29.18
C SER A 364 0.28 -32.40 30.52
N ILE A 365 -0.33 -31.93 31.62
CA ILE A 365 -0.08 -32.46 32.96
C ILE A 365 -0.51 -33.93 33.04
N GLY A 366 -1.66 -34.28 32.42
CA GLY A 366 -2.15 -35.67 32.37
C GLY A 366 -1.17 -36.61 31.69
N GLN A 367 -0.61 -36.19 30.55
CA GLN A 367 0.38 -36.96 29.81
C GLN A 367 1.65 -37.23 30.64
N SER A 368 2.12 -36.28 31.46
CA SER A 368 3.31 -36.46 32.28
C SER A 368 3.10 -37.39 33.48
N TYR A 369 1.83 -37.67 33.85
CA TYR A 369 1.46 -38.58 34.95
C TYR A 369 0.78 -39.88 34.51
N ASP A 370 0.67 -40.11 33.21
CA ASP A 370 -0.13 -41.21 32.63
C ASP A 370 -1.59 -41.25 33.12
N LEU A 371 -2.17 -40.08 33.31
CA LEU A 371 -3.54 -39.91 33.79
C LEU A 371 -4.41 -39.19 32.75
N SER A 372 -5.70 -39.54 32.72
CA SER A 372 -6.64 -38.82 31.85
C SER A 372 -6.82 -37.38 32.32
N ARG A 373 -7.08 -36.46 31.33
CA ARG A 373 -7.40 -35.05 31.59
C ARG A 373 -8.46 -34.87 32.68
N GLU A 374 -9.50 -35.70 32.67
CA GLU A 374 -10.58 -35.64 33.64
C GLU A 374 -10.11 -36.05 35.05
N ARG A 375 -9.19 -37.00 35.14
CA ARG A 375 -8.60 -37.39 36.41
C ARG A 375 -7.75 -36.27 37.02
N ILE A 376 -6.98 -35.58 36.25
CA ILE A 376 -6.22 -34.39 36.69
C ILE A 376 -7.18 -33.27 37.14
N ARG A 377 -8.29 -33.04 36.41
CA ARG A 377 -9.32 -32.08 36.78
C ARG A 377 -9.94 -32.41 38.13
N GLN A 378 -10.22 -33.69 38.40
CA GLN A 378 -10.76 -34.14 39.67
C GLN A 378 -9.79 -33.94 40.84
N ILE A 379 -8.50 -34.29 40.63
CA ILE A 379 -7.43 -34.05 41.59
C ILE A 379 -7.32 -32.56 41.88
N GLN A 380 -7.23 -31.72 40.87
CA GLN A 380 -7.20 -30.27 41.02
C GLN A 380 -8.39 -29.73 41.84
N ALA A 381 -9.61 -30.13 41.48
CA ALA A 381 -10.82 -29.67 42.20
C ALA A 381 -10.82 -30.07 43.66
N ARG A 382 -10.38 -31.32 43.98
CA ARG A 382 -10.25 -31.80 45.36
C ARG A 382 -9.19 -31.00 46.11
N THR A 383 -8.02 -30.76 45.49
CA THR A 383 -6.91 -30.03 46.08
C THR A 383 -7.29 -28.59 46.37
N ILE A 384 -8.01 -27.92 45.46
CA ILE A 384 -8.48 -26.54 45.68
C ILE A 384 -9.46 -26.49 46.86
N LYS A 385 -10.43 -27.43 46.94
CA LYS A 385 -11.36 -27.50 48.10
C LYS A 385 -10.59 -27.70 49.43
N ARG A 386 -9.57 -28.54 49.43
CA ARG A 386 -8.72 -28.76 50.62
C ARG A 386 -7.94 -27.51 51.00
N LEU A 387 -7.40 -26.78 50.02
CA LEU A 387 -6.73 -25.52 50.30
C LEU A 387 -7.69 -24.46 50.83
N GLN A 388 -8.89 -24.36 50.27
CA GLN A 388 -9.94 -23.43 50.76
C GLN A 388 -10.30 -23.72 52.24
N ALA A 389 -10.41 -24.99 52.60
CA ALA A 389 -10.69 -25.36 53.99
C ALA A 389 -9.53 -24.98 54.92
N LEU A 390 -8.27 -25.15 54.49
CA LEU A 390 -7.07 -24.75 55.26
C LEU A 390 -7.00 -23.21 55.43
N VAL A 391 -7.40 -22.44 54.46
CA VAL A 391 -7.47 -20.97 54.54
C VAL A 391 -8.52 -20.55 55.58
N GLN A 392 -9.70 -21.22 55.61
CA GLN A 392 -10.77 -20.91 56.54
C GLN A 392 -10.46 -21.26 57.98
N VAL A 393 -9.60 -22.27 58.22
CA VAL A 393 -9.23 -22.70 59.56
C VAL A 393 -8.02 -21.91 60.10
N GLY A 394 -7.22 -21.32 59.23
CA GLY A 394 -6.04 -20.54 59.57
C GLY A 394 -6.23 -19.03 59.62
N ALA A 395 -7.47 -18.54 59.36
CA ALA A 395 -7.92 -17.17 59.55
C ALA A 395 -8.59 -17.07 60.92
#